data_310c9856711dd664c8c9413e76a811de
#
_entry.id   310c9856711dd664c8c9413e76a811de
#
_cell.length_a   1.000
_cell.length_b   1.000
_cell.length_c   1.000
_cell.angle_alpha   90.00
_cell.angle_beta   90.00
_cell.angle_gamma   90.00
#
_symmetry.space_group_name_H-M   'P 1'
#
loop_
_entity.id
_entity.type
_entity.pdbx_description
1 polymer ?
#
loop_
_entity_poly.entity_id
_entity_poly.type
_entity_poly.pdbx_seq_one_letter_code
_entity_poly.pdbx_strand_id
1 'polypeptide(L)'
;YDNIKIHSVVDGPANATLNLNRGDITVRGVDEFNVSDSLNVVIKPDSSVVKLLQNRDIKFNGKITAGNFEINGKDFTLKYDSFFINLNHIDSIRFYVTEKNSKGQMIRRRVNNAMVGADSVAAAAAGGLMAGSKKTSGTLFINVPDNKSGLKKVPNYPRLDATAGGVIYFDRREVLDGAYDRSVFFVVPPFKLDSLNDADPASINFEGTFVSSGMFPSFKEKLHTMADKSLGFTHSVPLAGYPLYHGEGKLYGGMSLDNAGIRATGRIEYLAAGVEADDFIFYPDSVVGVGKVGSLKEKQFGPVWFPQADFTDFKLKWLPKQDRFNLTNLRDPFNFYNSTARLHGQLTVSKKGVSGQGKLVTRGSEL
;
A
#
# COMPACT_ATOMS: atom_id res chain seq x y z
N TYR A 1 17.77 -36.10 17.69
CA TYR A 1 17.65 -34.67 17.28
C TYR A 1 16.17 -34.29 17.24
N ASP A 2 15.65 -33.73 18.35
CA ASP A 2 14.25 -33.35 18.49
C ASP A 2 14.05 -31.92 18.00
N ASN A 3 14.23 -31.67 16.69
CA ASN A 3 14.14 -30.32 16.16
C ASN A 3 12.70 -29.85 16.02
N ILE A 4 11.74 -30.75 15.77
CA ILE A 4 10.33 -30.39 15.63
C ILE A 4 9.51 -31.30 16.53
N LYS A 5 8.75 -30.69 17.46
CA LYS A 5 7.83 -31.40 18.36
C LYS A 5 6.41 -30.94 18.03
N ILE A 6 5.54 -31.89 17.73
CA ILE A 6 4.13 -31.65 17.44
C ILE A 6 3.31 -32.31 18.56
N HIS A 7 2.54 -31.47 19.29
CA HIS A 7 1.67 -31.90 20.35
C HIS A 7 0.20 -31.81 19.90
N SER A 8 -0.54 -32.87 20.24
CA SER A 8 -2.00 -32.85 20.11
C SER A 8 -2.61 -32.54 21.48
N VAL A 9 -3.55 -31.59 21.52
CA VAL A 9 -4.35 -31.31 22.73
C VAL A 9 -5.62 -32.17 22.80
N VAL A 10 -5.83 -33.06 21.82
CA VAL A 10 -6.95 -34.01 21.79
C VAL A 10 -6.48 -35.32 22.44
N ASP A 11 -7.16 -35.72 23.49
CA ASP A 11 -6.89 -36.99 24.14
C ASP A 11 -7.56 -38.19 23.45
N GLY A 12 -6.93 -39.37 23.57
CA GLY A 12 -7.48 -40.64 23.11
C GLY A 12 -7.25 -40.97 21.64
N PRO A 13 -7.90 -42.01 21.09
CA PRO A 13 -7.60 -42.54 19.76
C PRO A 13 -7.98 -41.63 18.59
N ALA A 14 -8.70 -40.52 18.86
CA ALA A 14 -9.08 -39.57 17.85
C ALA A 14 -7.98 -38.56 17.49
N ASN A 15 -6.90 -38.49 18.25
CA ASN A 15 -5.82 -37.50 18.05
C ASN A 15 -5.00 -37.76 16.78
N ALA A 16 -4.83 -39.02 16.36
CA ALA A 16 -4.09 -39.36 15.15
C ALA A 16 -4.74 -40.51 14.37
N THR A 17 -4.57 -40.52 13.06
CA THR A 17 -5.01 -41.59 12.17
C THR A 17 -3.88 -41.95 11.22
N LEU A 18 -3.42 -43.19 11.24
CA LEU A 18 -2.47 -43.72 10.28
C LEU A 18 -3.20 -44.34 9.10
N ASN A 19 -2.86 -43.91 7.89
CA ASN A 19 -3.30 -44.51 6.64
C ASN A 19 -2.22 -45.52 6.16
N LEU A 20 -2.52 -46.78 6.31
CA LEU A 20 -1.54 -47.87 5.97
C LEU A 20 -1.23 -47.93 4.48
N ASN A 21 -2.22 -47.61 3.59
CA ASN A 21 -2.02 -47.68 2.15
C ASN A 21 -1.10 -46.56 1.64
N ARG A 22 -1.17 -45.38 2.23
CA ARG A 22 -0.37 -44.22 1.84
C ARG A 22 0.83 -44.01 2.77
N GLY A 23 0.86 -44.66 3.92
CA GLY A 23 1.90 -44.48 4.93
C GLY A 23 1.94 -43.06 5.50
N ASP A 24 0.81 -42.36 5.54
CA ASP A 24 0.71 -41.00 6.10
C ASP A 24 -0.06 -41.00 7.41
N ILE A 25 0.27 -40.05 8.31
CA ILE A 25 -0.38 -39.86 9.60
C ILE A 25 -1.05 -38.50 9.61
N THR A 26 -2.36 -38.47 9.88
CA THR A 26 -3.09 -37.20 10.11
C THR A 26 -3.18 -37.00 11.62
N VAL A 27 -2.63 -35.91 12.13
CA VAL A 27 -2.69 -35.48 13.53
C VAL A 27 -3.68 -34.34 13.68
N ARG A 28 -4.55 -34.47 14.69
CA ARG A 28 -5.59 -33.45 15.04
C ARG A 28 -5.30 -32.83 16.38
N GLY A 29 -5.87 -31.68 16.67
CA GLY A 29 -5.66 -30.96 17.92
C GLY A 29 -4.26 -30.32 18.02
N VAL A 30 -3.63 -30.03 16.90
CA VAL A 30 -2.35 -29.32 16.86
C VAL A 30 -2.63 -27.82 16.90
N ASP A 31 -2.33 -27.13 18.00
CA ASP A 31 -2.51 -25.68 18.11
C ASP A 31 -1.41 -24.96 17.34
N GLU A 32 -0.17 -25.10 17.75
CA GLU A 32 0.99 -24.57 17.04
C GLU A 32 2.24 -25.42 17.34
N PHE A 33 3.25 -25.31 16.48
CA PHE A 33 4.53 -25.94 16.73
C PHE A 33 5.69 -25.13 16.15
N ASN A 34 6.82 -25.16 16.85
CA ASN A 34 8.03 -24.51 16.43
C ASN A 34 8.80 -25.38 15.44
N VAL A 35 9.19 -24.77 14.32
CA VAL A 35 10.08 -25.38 13.32
C VAL A 35 11.53 -24.98 13.60
N SER A 36 11.73 -23.74 14.05
CA SER A 36 13.03 -23.23 14.49
C SER A 36 12.85 -22.13 15.52
N ASP A 37 13.22 -22.40 16.76
CA ASP A 37 13.15 -21.41 17.84
C ASP A 37 14.14 -20.26 17.61
N SER A 38 15.36 -20.57 17.22
CA SER A 38 16.43 -19.58 17.01
C SER A 38 16.14 -18.61 15.87
N LEU A 39 15.32 -19.02 14.89
CA LEU A 39 14.92 -18.22 13.72
C LEU A 39 13.48 -17.76 13.80
N ASN A 40 12.81 -18.00 14.94
CA ASN A 40 11.41 -17.60 15.16
C ASN A 40 10.48 -18.05 14.02
N VAL A 41 10.56 -19.35 13.64
CA VAL A 41 9.68 -19.95 12.63
C VAL A 41 8.68 -20.86 13.31
N VAL A 42 7.41 -20.44 13.33
CA VAL A 42 6.30 -21.09 14.02
C VAL A 42 5.18 -21.37 13.02
N ILE A 43 4.60 -22.57 13.09
CA ILE A 43 3.45 -22.97 12.27
C ILE A 43 2.22 -23.13 13.17
N LYS A 44 1.12 -22.47 12.77
CA LYS A 44 -0.19 -22.61 13.36
C LYS A 44 -1.16 -23.15 12.31
N PRO A 45 -1.51 -24.47 12.37
CA PRO A 45 -2.38 -25.08 11.38
C PRO A 45 -3.83 -24.57 11.48
N ASP A 46 -4.49 -24.40 10.32
CA ASP A 46 -5.94 -24.24 10.30
C ASP A 46 -6.63 -25.52 10.75
N SER A 47 -7.77 -25.37 11.41
CA SER A 47 -8.54 -26.51 11.96
C SER A 47 -7.72 -27.46 12.86
N SER A 48 -6.55 -27.00 13.34
CA SER A 48 -5.64 -27.77 14.21
C SER A 48 -5.25 -29.12 13.62
N VAL A 49 -5.03 -29.23 12.30
CA VAL A 49 -4.73 -30.49 11.61
C VAL A 49 -3.43 -30.38 10.82
N VAL A 50 -2.55 -31.37 11.01
CA VAL A 50 -1.35 -31.56 10.18
C VAL A 50 -1.29 -32.98 9.64
N LYS A 51 -0.58 -33.16 8.51
CA LYS A 51 -0.39 -34.45 7.89
C LYS A 51 1.11 -34.75 7.74
N LEU A 52 1.56 -35.82 8.38
CA LEU A 52 2.94 -36.31 8.31
C LEU A 52 3.04 -37.34 7.19
N LEU A 53 4.01 -37.18 6.31
CA LEU A 53 4.25 -38.08 5.16
C LEU A 53 5.41 -39.06 5.48
N GLN A 54 5.50 -40.15 4.72
CA GLN A 54 6.56 -41.19 4.88
C GLN A 54 7.98 -40.60 4.85
N ASN A 55 8.21 -39.58 4.03
CA ASN A 55 9.49 -38.90 3.86
C ASN A 55 9.75 -37.81 4.91
N ARG A 56 9.03 -37.83 6.03
CA ARG A 56 9.10 -36.82 7.10
C ARG A 56 8.60 -35.43 6.72
N ASP A 57 8.08 -35.23 5.52
CA ASP A 57 7.46 -33.97 5.12
C ASP A 57 6.17 -33.76 5.90
N ILE A 58 5.82 -32.48 6.13
CA ILE A 58 4.60 -32.09 6.86
C ILE A 58 3.74 -31.23 5.95
N LYS A 59 2.51 -31.68 5.69
CA LYS A 59 1.51 -30.89 4.97
C LYS A 59 0.53 -30.24 5.93
N PHE A 60 0.18 -28.99 5.65
CA PHE A 60 -0.77 -28.22 6.45
C PHE A 60 -1.36 -27.06 5.62
N ASN A 61 -2.49 -26.56 6.11
CA ASN A 61 -3.03 -25.24 5.77
C ASN A 61 -2.90 -24.37 7.00
N GLY A 62 -2.76 -23.06 6.85
CA GLY A 62 -2.76 -22.17 8.00
C GLY A 62 -1.71 -21.08 7.93
N LYS A 63 -1.25 -20.69 9.10
CA LYS A 63 -0.37 -19.57 9.32
C LYS A 63 1.06 -19.99 9.63
N ILE A 64 2.01 -19.33 8.99
CA ILE A 64 3.43 -19.40 9.31
C ILE A 64 3.86 -18.04 9.83
N THR A 65 4.48 -18.00 10.98
CA THR A 65 5.24 -16.84 11.45
C THR A 65 6.71 -17.09 11.18
N ALA A 66 7.37 -16.16 10.49
CA ALA A 66 8.81 -16.22 10.23
C ALA A 66 9.39 -14.81 10.49
N GLY A 67 10.02 -14.63 11.64
CA GLY A 67 10.53 -13.33 12.07
C GLY A 67 9.43 -12.26 12.10
N ASN A 68 9.60 -11.22 11.28
CA ASN A 68 8.65 -10.10 11.15
C ASN A 68 7.52 -10.35 10.14
N PHE A 69 7.41 -11.56 9.60
CA PHE A 69 6.42 -11.89 8.59
C PHE A 69 5.41 -12.92 9.10
N GLU A 70 4.19 -12.81 8.63
CA GLU A 70 3.11 -13.77 8.83
C GLU A 70 2.54 -14.12 7.46
N ILE A 71 2.61 -15.40 7.11
CA ILE A 71 2.16 -15.93 5.82
C ILE A 71 0.97 -16.83 6.10
N ASN A 72 -0.20 -16.50 5.54
CA ASN A 72 -1.41 -17.32 5.63
C ASN A 72 -1.71 -17.95 4.28
N GLY A 73 -2.14 -19.20 4.28
CA GLY A 73 -2.49 -19.87 3.05
C GLY A 73 -2.78 -21.36 3.18
N LYS A 74 -2.75 -22.06 2.05
CA LYS A 74 -3.13 -23.47 1.93
C LYS A 74 -2.12 -24.24 1.10
N ASP A 75 -2.20 -25.57 1.17
CA ASP A 75 -1.31 -26.50 0.48
C ASP A 75 0.17 -26.24 0.76
N PHE A 76 0.49 -25.91 2.01
CA PHE A 76 1.86 -25.75 2.44
C PHE A 76 2.49 -27.11 2.73
N THR A 77 3.75 -27.26 2.37
CA THR A 77 4.51 -28.48 2.61
C THR A 77 5.89 -28.14 3.15
N LEU A 78 6.12 -28.44 4.43
CA LEU A 78 7.46 -28.41 5.02
C LEU A 78 8.25 -29.63 4.51
N LYS A 79 9.32 -29.37 3.82
CA LYS A 79 10.32 -30.33 3.35
C LYS A 79 11.38 -30.51 4.42
N TYR A 80 11.24 -31.57 5.23
CA TYR A 80 12.08 -31.76 6.40
C TYR A 80 13.56 -31.89 6.07
N ASP A 81 13.91 -32.69 5.06
CA ASP A 81 15.32 -32.94 4.72
C ASP A 81 16.02 -31.70 4.18
N SER A 82 15.36 -30.96 3.32
CA SER A 82 15.89 -29.76 2.66
C SER A 82 15.65 -28.48 3.47
N PHE A 83 14.86 -28.56 4.53
CA PHE A 83 14.54 -27.56 5.54
C PHE A 83 13.97 -26.25 4.99
N PHE A 84 12.98 -26.38 4.13
CA PHE A 84 12.19 -25.28 3.59
C PHE A 84 10.70 -25.62 3.52
N ILE A 85 9.84 -24.60 3.35
CA ILE A 85 8.40 -24.76 3.15
C ILE A 85 8.03 -24.33 1.76
N ASN A 86 7.40 -25.23 0.99
CA ASN A 86 6.72 -24.85 -0.24
C ASN A 86 5.40 -24.18 0.10
N LEU A 87 5.19 -22.98 -0.42
CA LEU A 87 4.03 -22.14 -0.23
C LEU A 87 3.21 -22.13 -1.52
N ASN A 88 2.45 -23.20 -1.78
CA ASN A 88 1.76 -23.37 -3.07
C ASN A 88 0.58 -22.40 -3.26
N HIS A 89 -0.04 -21.95 -2.17
CA HIS A 89 -1.14 -21.01 -2.21
C HIS A 89 -1.07 -20.06 -1.01
N ILE A 90 -0.57 -18.87 -1.22
CA ILE A 90 -0.53 -17.79 -0.24
C ILE A 90 -1.78 -16.94 -0.40
N ASP A 91 -2.60 -16.86 0.66
CA ASP A 91 -3.76 -15.97 0.71
C ASP A 91 -3.33 -14.55 1.09
N SER A 92 -2.37 -14.40 2.02
CA SER A 92 -1.83 -13.11 2.40
C SER A 92 -0.45 -13.20 3.05
N ILE A 93 0.37 -12.19 2.81
CA ILE A 93 1.61 -11.94 3.55
C ILE A 93 1.42 -10.64 4.35
N ARG A 94 1.60 -10.72 5.67
CA ARG A 94 1.49 -9.60 6.60
C ARG A 94 2.85 -9.25 7.15
N PHE A 95 3.05 -7.96 7.42
CA PHE A 95 4.31 -7.41 7.86
C PHE A 95 4.16 -6.85 9.26
N TYR A 96 5.23 -6.94 10.04
CA TYR A 96 5.32 -6.39 11.39
C TYR A 96 6.60 -5.58 11.50
N VAL A 97 6.54 -4.53 12.31
CA VAL A 97 7.71 -3.77 12.72
C VAL A 97 7.89 -3.93 14.22
N THR A 98 9.12 -4.02 14.65
CA THR A 98 9.46 -4.08 16.08
C THR A 98 9.92 -2.70 16.51
N GLU A 99 9.30 -2.14 17.54
CA GLU A 99 9.62 -0.81 18.07
C GLU A 99 9.67 -0.82 19.60
N LYS A 100 10.35 0.16 20.17
CA LYS A 100 10.33 0.38 21.64
C LYS A 100 9.08 1.18 22.00
N ASN A 101 8.31 0.69 22.96
CA ASN A 101 7.23 1.45 23.57
C ASN A 101 7.77 2.54 24.51
N SER A 102 6.88 3.36 25.08
CA SER A 102 7.23 4.42 26.05
C SER A 102 7.92 3.90 27.31
N LYS A 103 7.83 2.60 27.59
CA LYS A 103 8.50 1.93 28.72
C LYS A 103 9.82 1.26 28.33
N GLY A 104 10.29 1.45 27.09
CA GLY A 104 11.52 0.86 26.56
C GLY A 104 11.41 -0.62 26.17
N GLN A 105 10.24 -1.23 26.25
CA GLN A 105 10.02 -2.63 25.89
C GLN A 105 9.85 -2.75 24.37
N MET A 106 10.45 -3.78 23.78
CA MET A 106 10.24 -4.11 22.37
C MET A 106 8.82 -4.65 22.17
N ILE A 107 8.05 -3.98 21.34
CA ILE A 107 6.71 -4.43 20.92
C ILE A 107 6.68 -4.67 19.42
N ARG A 108 5.94 -5.69 19.01
CA ARG A 108 5.72 -6.03 17.61
C ARG A 108 4.40 -5.38 17.15
N ARG A 109 4.49 -4.41 16.24
CA ARG A 109 3.33 -3.72 15.68
C ARG A 109 3.09 -4.17 14.25
N ARG A 110 1.84 -4.50 13.94
CA ARG A 110 1.43 -4.87 12.59
C ARG A 110 1.42 -3.65 11.68
N VAL A 111 1.99 -3.80 10.48
CA VAL A 111 1.78 -2.87 9.37
C VAL A 111 0.37 -3.08 8.81
N ASN A 112 -0.35 -2.00 8.57
CA ASN A 112 -1.78 -2.06 8.22
C ASN A 112 -2.05 -2.73 6.86
N ASN A 113 -1.16 -2.58 5.88
CA ASN A 113 -1.30 -3.17 4.56
C ASN A 113 -0.79 -4.63 4.57
N ALA A 114 -1.44 -5.48 3.78
CA ALA A 114 -1.00 -6.84 3.52
C ALA A 114 -0.82 -7.04 2.02
N MET A 115 0.14 -7.87 1.64
CA MET A 115 0.28 -8.33 0.25
C MET A 115 -0.64 -9.53 0.04
N VAL A 116 -1.38 -9.52 -1.05
CA VAL A 116 -2.31 -10.61 -1.45
C VAL A 116 -2.10 -10.97 -2.91
N GLY A 117 -2.75 -12.03 -3.39
CA GLY A 117 -2.75 -12.38 -4.81
C GLY A 117 -3.46 -11.30 -5.66
N ALA A 118 -3.02 -11.14 -6.90
CA ALA A 118 -3.61 -10.19 -7.85
C ALA A 118 -5.03 -10.61 -8.25
N ASP A 119 -5.97 -9.65 -8.24
CA ASP A 119 -7.23 -9.82 -8.95
C ASP A 119 -7.07 -9.53 -10.46
N SER A 120 -8.15 -9.64 -11.23
CA SER A 120 -8.11 -9.46 -12.68
C SER A 120 -7.67 -8.04 -13.10
N VAL A 121 -8.00 -7.02 -12.31
CA VAL A 121 -7.66 -5.61 -12.58
C VAL A 121 -6.18 -5.38 -12.34
N ALA A 122 -5.66 -5.84 -11.21
CA ALA A 122 -4.25 -5.72 -10.88
C ALA A 122 -3.36 -6.55 -11.82
N ALA A 123 -3.81 -7.74 -12.22
CA ALA A 123 -3.11 -8.58 -13.19
C ALA A 123 -3.02 -7.92 -14.58
N ALA A 124 -4.09 -7.27 -15.04
CA ALA A 124 -4.09 -6.51 -16.28
C ALA A 124 -3.16 -5.28 -16.23
N ALA A 125 -3.21 -4.53 -15.13
CA ALA A 125 -2.35 -3.36 -14.93
C ALA A 125 -0.85 -3.72 -14.83
N ALA A 126 -0.53 -4.92 -14.38
CA ALA A 126 0.84 -5.44 -14.32
C ALA A 126 1.45 -5.80 -15.70
N GLY A 127 0.74 -5.54 -16.81
CA GLY A 127 1.25 -5.75 -18.16
C GLY A 127 1.59 -7.22 -18.49
N GLY A 128 0.86 -8.16 -17.89
CA GLY A 128 1.08 -9.59 -18.10
C GLY A 128 2.17 -10.23 -17.22
N LEU A 129 2.93 -9.44 -16.45
CA LEU A 129 3.91 -9.98 -15.48
C LEU A 129 3.29 -10.89 -14.42
N MET A 130 1.98 -10.76 -14.21
CA MET A 130 1.18 -11.59 -13.30
C MET A 130 0.07 -12.35 -14.02
N ALA A 131 0.15 -12.45 -15.35
CA ALA A 131 -0.85 -13.15 -16.16
C ALA A 131 -0.96 -14.62 -15.75
N GLY A 132 -2.13 -15.01 -15.28
CA GLY A 132 -2.48 -16.37 -14.88
C GLY A 132 -2.38 -16.71 -13.41
N SER A 133 -1.86 -15.84 -12.54
CA SER A 133 -1.72 -16.12 -11.12
C SER A 133 -2.72 -15.32 -10.26
N LYS A 134 -3.90 -15.88 -10.06
CA LYS A 134 -4.81 -15.45 -8.98
C LYS A 134 -4.27 -15.79 -7.57
N LYS A 135 -3.10 -16.41 -7.48
CA LYS A 135 -2.53 -16.98 -6.26
C LYS A 135 -1.06 -16.60 -6.17
N THR A 136 -0.69 -16.01 -5.06
CA THR A 136 0.71 -15.81 -4.71
C THR A 136 1.28 -17.15 -4.25
N SER A 137 2.50 -17.46 -4.66
CA SER A 137 3.23 -18.67 -4.28
C SER A 137 4.70 -18.36 -4.03
N GLY A 138 5.38 -19.26 -3.34
CA GLY A 138 6.79 -19.07 -3.04
C GLY A 138 7.40 -20.22 -2.27
N THR A 139 8.61 -19.99 -1.77
CA THR A 139 9.34 -20.92 -0.90
C THR A 139 9.91 -20.15 0.27
N LEU A 140 9.63 -20.63 1.49
CA LEU A 140 10.25 -20.14 2.71
C LEU A 140 11.40 -21.08 3.09
N PHE A 141 12.63 -20.66 2.89
CA PHE A 141 13.82 -21.36 3.36
C PHE A 141 14.05 -21.04 4.82
N ILE A 142 13.98 -22.03 5.69
CA ILE A 142 14.07 -21.85 7.14
C ILE A 142 15.53 -21.68 7.55
N ASN A 143 16.37 -22.62 7.11
CA ASN A 143 17.82 -22.61 7.32
C ASN A 143 18.48 -23.53 6.29
N VAL A 144 19.81 -23.62 6.31
CA VAL A 144 20.54 -24.64 5.54
C VAL A 144 20.24 -26.05 6.10
N PRO A 145 20.20 -27.09 5.24
CA PRO A 145 19.78 -28.43 5.64
C PRO A 145 20.61 -29.08 6.75
N ASP A 146 21.88 -28.72 6.86
CA ASP A 146 22.82 -29.25 7.88
C ASP A 146 22.81 -28.43 9.19
N ASN A 147 22.01 -27.38 9.27
CA ASN A 147 21.85 -26.53 10.46
C ASN A 147 20.39 -26.46 10.96
N LYS A 148 19.66 -27.58 10.91
CA LYS A 148 18.26 -27.65 11.39
C LYS A 148 18.12 -27.27 12.87
N SER A 149 19.13 -27.57 13.68
CA SER A 149 19.17 -27.19 15.10
C SER A 149 19.32 -25.69 15.36
N GLY A 150 19.71 -24.92 14.33
CA GLY A 150 19.93 -23.47 14.47
C GLY A 150 21.12 -23.09 15.35
N LEU A 151 22.03 -24.03 15.66
CA LEU A 151 23.21 -23.78 16.51
C LEU A 151 24.22 -22.84 15.84
N LYS A 152 24.30 -22.88 14.52
CA LYS A 152 25.16 -21.97 13.77
C LYS A 152 24.35 -20.77 13.26
N LYS A 153 24.88 -19.57 13.45
CA LYS A 153 24.27 -18.39 12.84
C LYS A 153 24.63 -18.37 11.34
N VAL A 154 23.64 -18.61 10.49
CA VAL A 154 23.78 -18.53 9.03
C VAL A 154 23.09 -17.25 8.58
N PRO A 155 23.80 -16.30 7.95
CA PRO A 155 23.19 -15.07 7.44
C PRO A 155 22.12 -15.38 6.38
N ASN A 156 21.22 -14.43 6.14
CA ASN A 156 20.14 -14.45 5.15
C ASN A 156 18.97 -15.42 5.45
N TYR A 157 18.96 -16.14 6.56
CA TYR A 157 17.83 -17.00 6.93
C TYR A 157 17.05 -16.44 8.14
N PRO A 158 15.73 -16.67 8.22
CA PRO A 158 14.87 -17.27 7.19
C PRO A 158 14.77 -16.38 5.95
N ARG A 159 14.58 -17.01 4.79
CA ARG A 159 14.48 -16.30 3.50
C ARG A 159 13.20 -16.68 2.77
N LEU A 160 12.49 -15.69 2.23
CA LEU A 160 11.30 -15.87 1.40
C LEU A 160 11.63 -15.57 -0.07
N ASP A 161 11.38 -16.54 -0.94
CA ASP A 161 11.36 -16.38 -2.38
C ASP A 161 9.90 -16.39 -2.86
N ALA A 162 9.30 -15.22 -3.10
CA ALA A 162 7.95 -15.07 -3.63
C ALA A 162 7.99 -15.14 -5.17
N THR A 163 7.61 -16.27 -5.73
CA THR A 163 7.78 -16.56 -7.17
C THR A 163 6.70 -15.94 -8.05
N ALA A 164 5.56 -15.57 -7.49
CA ALA A 164 4.45 -14.97 -8.22
C ALA A 164 4.24 -13.47 -7.91
N GLY A 165 5.05 -12.90 -7.01
CA GLY A 165 4.83 -11.53 -6.53
C GLY A 165 3.51 -11.36 -5.78
N GLY A 166 2.95 -10.15 -5.77
CA GLY A 166 1.68 -9.87 -5.09
C GLY A 166 1.19 -8.46 -5.34
N VAL A 167 0.08 -8.13 -4.70
CA VAL A 167 -0.55 -6.80 -4.76
C VAL A 167 -0.83 -6.31 -3.35
N ILE A 168 -0.58 -5.04 -3.13
CA ILE A 168 -0.92 -4.33 -1.90
C ILE A 168 -2.01 -3.33 -2.25
N TYR A 169 -3.23 -3.52 -1.70
CA TYR A 169 -4.36 -2.62 -1.89
C TYR A 169 -4.40 -1.57 -0.79
N PHE A 170 -4.86 -0.37 -1.14
CA PHE A 170 -5.03 0.76 -0.21
C PHE A 170 -6.49 1.01 0.15
N ASP A 171 -7.36 0.01 -0.03
CA ASP A 171 -8.80 0.02 0.22
C ASP A 171 -9.21 -0.12 1.71
N ARG A 172 -8.26 0.05 2.63
CA ARG A 172 -8.50 -0.13 4.06
C ARG A 172 -9.01 1.13 4.71
N ARG A 173 -9.80 0.95 5.77
CA ARG A 173 -10.34 2.06 6.54
C ARG A 173 -9.25 2.94 7.17
N GLU A 174 -8.10 2.36 7.48
CA GLU A 174 -6.95 3.09 8.04
C GLU A 174 -6.30 4.05 7.03
N VAL A 175 -6.55 3.87 5.73
CA VAL A 175 -6.03 4.75 4.68
C VAL A 175 -7.13 5.74 4.28
N LEU A 176 -6.93 7.00 4.62
CA LEU A 176 -7.85 8.12 4.32
C LEU A 176 -9.32 7.78 4.64
N ASP A 177 -9.57 7.18 5.83
CA ASP A 177 -10.90 6.74 6.28
C ASP A 177 -11.63 5.79 5.30
N GLY A 178 -10.89 5.04 4.48
CA GLY A 178 -11.44 4.11 3.49
C GLY A 178 -11.93 4.79 2.21
N ALA A 179 -11.39 5.95 1.87
CA ALA A 179 -11.78 6.70 0.68
C ALA A 179 -11.38 6.03 -0.65
N TYR A 180 -10.42 5.09 -0.60
CA TYR A 180 -9.99 4.34 -1.78
C TYR A 180 -10.66 2.98 -1.86
N ASP A 181 -10.91 2.54 -3.08
CA ASP A 181 -11.29 1.18 -3.39
C ASP A 181 -10.10 0.35 -3.92
N ARG A 182 -10.35 -0.87 -4.36
CA ARG A 182 -9.30 -1.76 -4.90
C ARG A 182 -8.69 -1.30 -6.23
N SER A 183 -9.09 -0.18 -6.78
CA SER A 183 -8.47 0.43 -7.95
C SER A 183 -7.21 1.24 -7.61
N VAL A 184 -6.95 1.48 -6.31
CA VAL A 184 -5.72 2.09 -5.80
C VAL A 184 -4.86 1.00 -5.17
N PHE A 185 -3.76 0.64 -5.82
CA PHE A 185 -2.94 -0.49 -5.42
C PHE A 185 -1.48 -0.37 -5.87
N PHE A 186 -0.65 -1.24 -5.31
CA PHE A 186 0.75 -1.38 -5.68
C PHE A 186 1.04 -2.82 -6.10
N VAL A 187 1.57 -3.00 -7.29
CA VAL A 187 1.98 -4.30 -7.82
C VAL A 187 3.43 -4.56 -7.46
N VAL A 188 3.66 -5.65 -6.74
CA VAL A 188 4.99 -6.15 -6.40
C VAL A 188 5.32 -7.32 -7.31
N PRO A 189 6.34 -7.23 -8.19
CA PRO A 189 6.79 -8.35 -9.00
C PRO A 189 7.35 -9.49 -8.11
N PRO A 190 7.71 -10.66 -8.67
CA PRO A 190 8.44 -11.68 -7.92
C PRO A 190 9.64 -11.09 -7.19
N PHE A 191 9.82 -11.46 -5.91
CA PHE A 191 10.84 -10.87 -5.05
C PHE A 191 11.47 -11.88 -4.11
N LYS A 192 12.61 -11.52 -3.54
CA LYS A 192 13.29 -12.27 -2.48
C LYS A 192 13.53 -11.38 -1.29
N LEU A 193 13.29 -11.93 -0.11
CA LEU A 193 13.56 -11.28 1.17
C LEU A 193 14.45 -12.19 2.01
N ASP A 194 15.59 -11.68 2.38
CA ASP A 194 16.54 -12.34 3.27
C ASP A 194 16.35 -11.85 4.71
N SER A 195 16.81 -12.64 5.67
CA SER A 195 16.88 -12.26 7.10
C SER A 195 15.54 -11.78 7.66
N LEU A 196 14.46 -12.55 7.49
CA LEU A 196 13.10 -12.18 7.92
C LEU A 196 13.02 -11.88 9.44
N ASN A 197 14.04 -12.26 10.21
CA ASN A 197 14.17 -11.93 11.64
C ASN A 197 14.70 -10.51 11.88
N ASP A 198 15.15 -9.80 10.85
CA ASP A 198 15.69 -8.46 11.02
C ASP A 198 14.59 -7.55 11.60
N ALA A 199 14.93 -6.91 12.71
CA ALA A 199 14.01 -6.02 13.42
C ALA A 199 13.97 -4.62 12.81
N ASP A 200 14.84 -4.30 11.83
CA ASP A 200 14.87 -2.98 11.23
C ASP A 200 13.65 -2.77 10.30
N PRO A 201 12.74 -1.85 10.64
CA PRO A 201 11.62 -1.51 9.78
C PRO A 201 12.03 -1.05 8.38
N ALA A 202 13.23 -0.46 8.24
CA ALA A 202 13.75 -0.01 6.96
C ALA A 202 14.11 -1.17 6.01
N SER A 203 14.25 -2.38 6.53
CA SER A 203 14.48 -3.59 5.71
C SER A 203 13.25 -4.00 4.91
N ILE A 204 12.05 -3.61 5.36
CA ILE A 204 10.78 -3.92 4.65
C ILE A 204 10.60 -2.92 3.51
N ASN A 205 11.01 -3.33 2.32
CA ASN A 205 10.84 -2.52 1.12
C ASN A 205 10.52 -3.41 -0.10
N PHE A 206 9.72 -2.87 -1.01
CA PHE A 206 9.29 -3.55 -2.22
C PHE A 206 9.39 -2.60 -3.41
N GLU A 207 10.16 -2.98 -4.41
CA GLU A 207 10.13 -2.30 -5.70
C GLU A 207 8.92 -2.78 -6.50
N GLY A 208 8.21 -1.86 -7.16
CA GLY A 208 7.02 -2.23 -7.92
C GLY A 208 6.40 -1.06 -8.66
N THR A 209 5.11 -1.20 -8.99
CA THR A 209 4.37 -0.20 -9.76
C THR A 209 3.14 0.24 -8.98
N PHE A 210 3.02 1.54 -8.76
CA PHE A 210 1.83 2.17 -8.19
C PHE A 210 0.80 2.46 -9.26
N VAL A 211 -0.46 2.18 -8.94
CA VAL A 211 -1.63 2.40 -9.79
C VAL A 211 -2.70 3.13 -8.96
N SER A 212 -3.22 4.23 -9.49
CA SER A 212 -4.10 5.15 -8.76
C SER A 212 -5.47 5.38 -9.41
N SER A 213 -6.01 4.40 -10.13
CA SER A 213 -7.32 4.54 -10.82
C SER A 213 -7.45 5.78 -11.72
N GLY A 214 -6.34 6.20 -12.35
CA GLY A 214 -6.32 7.36 -13.25
C GLY A 214 -6.20 8.73 -12.58
N MET A 215 -6.04 8.78 -11.25
CA MET A 215 -5.65 10.04 -10.58
C MET A 215 -4.30 10.54 -11.10
N PHE A 216 -3.35 9.60 -11.28
CA PHE A 216 -2.01 9.82 -11.83
C PHE A 216 -1.67 8.75 -12.87
N PRO A 217 -0.68 8.98 -13.75
CA PRO A 217 -0.06 7.90 -14.50
C PRO A 217 0.53 6.85 -13.55
N SER A 218 0.51 5.59 -13.94
CA SER A 218 1.21 4.56 -13.19
C SER A 218 2.73 4.79 -13.24
N PHE A 219 3.43 4.60 -12.12
CA PHE A 219 4.87 4.79 -12.04
C PHE A 219 5.52 3.72 -11.17
N LYS A 220 6.81 3.49 -11.40
CA LYS A 220 7.63 2.61 -10.57
C LYS A 220 8.08 3.36 -9.33
N GLU A 221 8.00 2.70 -8.19
CA GLU A 221 8.44 3.26 -6.92
C GLU A 221 8.86 2.14 -5.96
N LYS A 222 9.45 2.54 -4.84
CA LYS A 222 9.84 1.67 -3.74
C LYS A 222 8.90 1.90 -2.56
N LEU A 223 8.05 0.93 -2.28
CA LEU A 223 7.28 0.90 -1.03
C LEU A 223 8.21 0.61 0.15
N HIS A 224 8.05 1.37 1.21
CA HIS A 224 8.77 1.18 2.48
C HIS A 224 7.86 1.52 3.66
N THR A 225 8.32 1.24 4.87
CA THR A 225 7.59 1.58 6.09
C THR A 225 7.65 3.09 6.33
N MET A 226 6.51 3.75 6.36
CA MET A 226 6.36 5.18 6.64
C MET A 226 6.39 5.45 8.16
N ALA A 227 6.45 6.73 8.53
CA ALA A 227 6.49 7.15 9.95
C ALA A 227 5.27 6.70 10.76
N ASP A 228 4.11 6.59 10.12
CA ASP A 228 2.84 6.11 10.70
C ASP A 228 2.73 4.57 10.74
N LYS A 229 3.78 3.85 10.35
CA LYS A 229 3.87 2.37 10.28
C LYS A 229 2.98 1.74 9.19
N SER A 230 2.56 2.51 8.20
CA SER A 230 1.99 1.97 6.96
C SER A 230 3.09 1.65 5.96
N LEU A 231 2.75 0.87 4.93
CA LEU A 231 3.55 0.78 3.71
C LEU A 231 3.15 1.93 2.79
N GLY A 232 4.12 2.70 2.38
CA GLY A 232 3.92 3.86 1.55
C GLY A 232 5.17 4.26 0.78
N PHE A 233 5.15 5.45 0.21
CA PHE A 233 6.27 6.00 -0.54
C PHE A 233 6.31 7.52 -0.51
N THR A 234 7.47 8.08 -0.86
CA THR A 234 7.64 9.47 -1.25
C THR A 234 8.17 9.51 -2.68
N HIS A 235 7.53 10.27 -3.55
CA HIS A 235 7.82 10.30 -4.98
C HIS A 235 7.99 11.74 -5.48
N SER A 236 9.03 11.98 -6.28
CA SER A 236 9.24 13.26 -6.95
C SER A 236 8.57 13.25 -8.32
N VAL A 237 7.66 14.18 -8.55
CA VAL A 237 6.98 14.34 -9.85
C VAL A 237 8.00 14.84 -10.88
N PRO A 238 8.05 14.26 -12.09
CA PRO A 238 8.94 14.74 -13.15
C PRO A 238 8.74 16.23 -13.47
N LEU A 239 9.76 16.91 -13.95
CA LEU A 239 9.70 18.34 -14.30
C LEU A 239 8.61 18.67 -15.33
N ALA A 240 8.25 17.71 -16.19
CA ALA A 240 7.15 17.87 -17.14
C ALA A 240 5.76 17.89 -16.48
N GLY A 241 5.69 17.56 -15.19
CA GLY A 241 4.46 17.40 -14.44
C GLY A 241 3.73 16.11 -14.73
N TYR A 242 2.91 15.65 -13.79
CA TYR A 242 1.99 14.51 -14.00
C TYR A 242 0.63 15.02 -14.45
N PRO A 243 0.06 14.41 -15.53
CA PRO A 243 -1.34 14.63 -15.85
C PRO A 243 -2.22 14.05 -14.73
N LEU A 244 -3.18 14.82 -14.27
CA LEU A 244 -4.15 14.46 -13.24
C LEU A 244 -5.48 14.07 -13.86
N TYR A 245 -6.14 13.05 -13.30
CA TYR A 245 -7.49 12.62 -13.69
C TYR A 245 -7.67 12.50 -15.21
N HIS A 246 -6.82 11.64 -15.81
CA HIS A 246 -6.81 11.41 -17.27
C HIS A 246 -6.46 12.65 -18.13
N GLY A 247 -5.70 13.59 -17.56
CA GLY A 247 -5.23 14.78 -18.28
C GLY A 247 -6.08 16.05 -18.08
N GLU A 248 -7.03 16.03 -17.14
CA GLU A 248 -7.81 17.23 -16.83
C GLU A 248 -6.95 18.36 -16.23
N GLY A 249 -5.88 18.05 -15.52
CA GLY A 249 -4.94 19.03 -14.98
C GLY A 249 -3.52 18.48 -14.91
N LYS A 250 -2.62 19.22 -14.27
CA LYS A 250 -1.22 18.81 -14.05
C LYS A 250 -0.77 19.09 -12.63
N LEU A 251 0.03 18.16 -12.09
CA LEU A 251 0.74 18.30 -10.82
C LEU A 251 2.23 18.49 -11.07
N TYR A 252 2.84 19.42 -10.35
CA TYR A 252 4.29 19.64 -10.26
C TYR A 252 4.69 19.63 -8.79
N GLY A 253 5.83 19.01 -8.47
CA GLY A 253 6.37 18.96 -7.11
C GLY A 253 6.61 17.56 -6.61
N GLY A 254 6.15 17.23 -5.41
CA GLY A 254 6.32 15.93 -4.78
C GLY A 254 5.00 15.34 -4.31
N MET A 255 4.97 14.03 -4.13
CA MET A 255 3.83 13.32 -3.60
C MET A 255 4.25 12.22 -2.63
N SER A 256 3.34 11.84 -1.75
CA SER A 256 3.53 10.73 -0.81
C SER A 256 2.24 9.93 -0.66
N LEU A 257 2.39 8.71 -0.17
CA LEU A 257 1.29 7.85 0.23
C LEU A 257 1.62 7.23 1.58
N ASP A 258 0.68 7.35 2.51
CA ASP A 258 0.66 6.69 3.81
C ASP A 258 -0.79 6.49 4.27
N ASN A 259 -1.08 6.28 5.57
CA ASN A 259 -2.45 6.18 6.06
C ASN A 259 -3.25 7.49 5.92
N ALA A 260 -2.60 8.65 5.82
CA ALA A 260 -3.29 9.91 5.53
C ALA A 260 -3.74 10.03 4.06
N GLY A 261 -3.46 9.02 3.24
CA GLY A 261 -3.82 8.96 1.82
C GLY A 261 -2.74 9.47 0.88
N ILE A 262 -3.11 9.68 -0.37
CA ILE A 262 -2.23 10.27 -1.38
C ILE A 262 -2.23 11.78 -1.18
N ARG A 263 -1.05 12.32 -0.91
CA ARG A 263 -0.84 13.75 -0.66
C ARG A 263 0.23 14.30 -1.59
N ALA A 264 0.10 15.58 -1.94
CA ALA A 264 1.12 16.23 -2.74
C ALA A 264 1.44 17.64 -2.23
N THR A 265 2.69 18.02 -2.42
CA THR A 265 3.20 19.38 -2.20
C THR A 265 3.64 19.96 -3.52
N GLY A 266 3.29 21.20 -3.79
CA GLY A 266 3.72 21.92 -4.97
C GLY A 266 2.56 22.62 -5.70
N ARG A 267 2.49 22.47 -7.02
CA ARG A 267 1.58 23.24 -7.87
C ARG A 267 0.64 22.35 -8.67
N ILE A 268 -0.65 22.70 -8.65
CA ILE A 268 -1.66 22.14 -9.55
C ILE A 268 -2.05 23.20 -10.58
N GLU A 269 -2.07 22.79 -11.84
CA GLU A 269 -2.57 23.60 -12.97
C GLU A 269 -3.84 23.00 -13.54
N TYR A 270 -4.86 23.83 -13.73
CA TYR A 270 -6.11 23.49 -14.39
C TYR A 270 -6.59 24.65 -15.25
N LEU A 271 -6.71 24.46 -16.58
CA LEU A 271 -7.05 25.50 -17.55
C LEU A 271 -6.14 26.74 -17.45
N ALA A 272 -6.67 27.84 -16.98
CA ALA A 272 -5.94 29.09 -16.75
C ALA A 272 -5.47 29.23 -15.30
N ALA A 273 -5.95 28.40 -14.40
CA ALA A 273 -5.62 28.44 -12.97
C ALA A 273 -4.32 27.71 -12.64
N GLY A 274 -3.51 28.28 -11.76
CA GLY A 274 -2.39 27.64 -11.11
C GLY A 274 -2.46 27.92 -9.61
N VAL A 275 -2.37 26.86 -8.79
CA VAL A 275 -2.46 26.97 -7.33
C VAL A 275 -1.33 26.19 -6.66
N GLU A 276 -0.80 26.73 -5.57
CA GLU A 276 0.30 26.13 -4.80
C GLU A 276 -0.15 25.85 -3.36
N ALA A 277 0.17 24.68 -2.87
CA ALA A 277 -0.07 24.26 -1.51
C ALA A 277 1.04 23.31 -1.02
N ASP A 278 1.19 23.26 0.30
CA ASP A 278 2.07 22.25 0.94
C ASP A 278 1.38 20.91 1.09
N ASP A 279 0.05 20.88 0.94
CA ASP A 279 -0.73 19.70 1.22
C ASP A 279 -2.03 19.67 0.40
N PHE A 280 -1.97 18.98 -0.74
CA PHE A 280 -3.14 18.55 -1.49
C PHE A 280 -3.46 17.10 -1.12
N ILE A 281 -4.72 16.81 -0.83
CA ILE A 281 -5.22 15.46 -0.55
C ILE A 281 -6.03 15.00 -1.76
N PHE A 282 -5.66 13.83 -2.29
CA PHE A 282 -6.26 13.26 -3.50
C PHE A 282 -7.27 12.17 -3.16
N TYR A 283 -8.48 12.34 -3.62
CA TYR A 283 -9.56 11.36 -3.62
C TYR A 283 -9.78 10.82 -5.04
N PRO A 284 -10.45 9.68 -5.24
CA PRO A 284 -10.69 9.11 -6.58
C PRO A 284 -11.44 10.03 -7.54
N ASP A 285 -12.15 11.02 -7.02
CA ASP A 285 -13.00 11.94 -7.79
C ASP A 285 -12.75 13.43 -7.51
N SER A 286 -11.83 13.75 -6.60
CA SER A 286 -11.63 15.13 -6.15
C SER A 286 -10.24 15.36 -5.56
N VAL A 287 -9.83 16.63 -5.52
CA VAL A 287 -8.68 17.13 -4.76
C VAL A 287 -9.13 18.21 -3.82
N VAL A 288 -8.66 18.15 -2.59
CA VAL A 288 -8.86 19.22 -1.61
C VAL A 288 -7.51 19.70 -1.08
N GLY A 289 -7.47 20.95 -0.62
CA GLY A 289 -6.27 21.52 -0.02
C GLY A 289 -6.49 22.94 0.47
N VAL A 290 -5.52 23.41 1.26
CA VAL A 290 -5.41 24.84 1.63
C VAL A 290 -4.20 25.41 0.92
N GLY A 291 -4.45 26.29 -0.02
CA GLY A 291 -3.41 26.89 -0.84
C GLY A 291 -2.88 28.18 -0.26
N LYS A 292 -1.61 28.46 -0.55
CA LYS A 292 -0.92 29.69 -0.13
C LYS A 292 -0.97 30.78 -1.19
N VAL A 293 -0.72 30.38 -2.43
CA VAL A 293 -0.61 31.29 -3.60
C VAL A 293 -1.34 30.66 -4.76
N GLY A 294 -2.07 31.45 -5.47
CA GLY A 294 -2.75 31.05 -6.70
C GLY A 294 -2.91 32.21 -7.67
N SER A 295 -3.06 31.87 -8.94
CA SER A 295 -3.30 32.83 -10.00
C SER A 295 -4.20 32.26 -11.10
N LEU A 296 -4.93 33.14 -11.74
CA LEU A 296 -5.52 32.93 -13.06
C LEU A 296 -4.71 33.74 -14.10
N LYS A 297 -4.28 33.07 -15.14
CA LYS A 297 -3.66 33.75 -16.29
C LYS A 297 -4.74 34.20 -17.24
N GLU A 298 -4.64 35.46 -17.69
CA GLU A 298 -5.48 35.95 -18.78
C GLU A 298 -5.23 35.10 -20.01
N LYS A 299 -6.26 34.38 -20.46
CA LYS A 299 -6.15 33.46 -21.58
C LYS A 299 -7.49 33.18 -22.22
N GLN A 300 -7.47 32.97 -23.55
CA GLN A 300 -8.65 32.56 -24.33
C GLN A 300 -8.52 31.08 -24.73
N PHE A 301 -9.56 30.31 -24.47
CA PHE A 301 -9.72 28.94 -24.94
C PHE A 301 -11.00 28.84 -25.80
N GLY A 302 -10.83 28.82 -27.12
CA GLY A 302 -11.97 28.90 -28.05
C GLY A 302 -12.79 30.21 -27.82
N PRO A 303 -14.10 30.10 -27.55
CA PRO A 303 -14.93 31.25 -27.26
C PRO A 303 -14.85 31.73 -25.81
N VAL A 304 -14.17 31.02 -24.94
CA VAL A 304 -14.15 31.29 -23.49
C VAL A 304 -12.94 32.11 -23.11
N TRP A 305 -13.17 33.23 -22.42
CA TRP A 305 -12.14 34.11 -21.88
C TRP A 305 -11.95 33.90 -20.38
N PHE A 306 -10.70 33.77 -19.94
CA PHE A 306 -10.31 33.70 -18.53
C PHE A 306 -9.66 35.03 -18.13
N PRO A 307 -10.14 35.67 -17.04
CA PRO A 307 -9.55 36.92 -16.57
C PRO A 307 -8.22 36.67 -15.84
N GLN A 308 -7.36 37.69 -15.76
CA GLN A 308 -6.25 37.69 -14.84
C GLN A 308 -6.75 37.85 -13.39
N ALA A 309 -6.27 37.02 -12.48
CA ALA A 309 -6.49 37.23 -11.06
C ALA A 309 -5.31 36.65 -10.25
N ASP A 310 -5.01 37.28 -9.12
CA ASP A 310 -4.05 36.81 -8.13
C ASP A 310 -4.74 36.67 -6.76
N PHE A 311 -4.38 35.65 -6.02
CA PHE A 311 -5.00 35.35 -4.73
C PHE A 311 -4.08 34.55 -3.81
N THR A 312 -4.32 34.69 -2.52
CA THR A 312 -3.60 33.99 -1.45
C THR A 312 -4.59 33.40 -0.46
N ASP A 313 -4.11 32.48 0.38
CA ASP A 313 -4.87 31.91 1.50
C ASP A 313 -6.30 31.45 1.12
N PHE A 314 -6.40 30.36 0.41
CA PHE A 314 -7.67 29.84 -0.10
C PHE A 314 -7.86 28.36 0.20
N LYS A 315 -9.11 27.92 0.22
CA LYS A 315 -9.47 26.49 0.16
C LYS A 315 -9.71 26.09 -1.30
N LEU A 316 -9.09 24.98 -1.70
CA LEU A 316 -9.36 24.31 -2.97
C LEU A 316 -10.31 23.15 -2.74
N LYS A 317 -11.31 23.01 -3.63
CA LYS A 317 -12.05 21.78 -3.88
C LYS A 317 -12.21 21.61 -5.39
N TRP A 318 -11.37 20.77 -5.96
CA TRP A 318 -11.45 20.45 -7.39
C TRP A 318 -12.22 19.14 -7.59
N LEU A 319 -13.20 19.17 -8.49
CA LEU A 319 -14.08 18.07 -8.88
C LEU A 319 -13.92 17.85 -10.39
N PRO A 320 -12.90 17.09 -10.85
CA PRO A 320 -12.56 16.99 -12.28
C PRO A 320 -13.71 16.49 -13.14
N LYS A 321 -14.42 15.44 -12.68
CA LYS A 321 -15.57 14.87 -13.41
C LYS A 321 -16.77 15.83 -13.56
N GLN A 322 -16.86 16.84 -12.69
CA GLN A 322 -17.91 17.86 -12.72
C GLN A 322 -17.44 19.15 -13.39
N ASP A 323 -16.20 19.19 -13.87
CA ASP A 323 -15.60 20.40 -14.45
C ASP A 323 -15.69 21.60 -13.50
N ARG A 324 -15.36 21.42 -12.22
CA ARG A 324 -15.45 22.43 -11.15
C ARG A 324 -14.16 22.52 -10.36
N PHE A 325 -13.44 23.62 -10.54
CA PHE A 325 -12.27 23.97 -9.75
C PHE A 325 -12.66 25.12 -8.82
N ASN A 326 -13.13 24.78 -7.62
CA ASN A 326 -13.68 25.71 -6.65
C ASN A 326 -12.57 26.22 -5.72
N LEU A 327 -12.46 27.54 -5.64
CA LEU A 327 -11.57 28.26 -4.75
C LEU A 327 -12.41 29.11 -3.82
N THR A 328 -12.18 29.02 -2.53
CA THR A 328 -12.86 29.88 -1.53
C THR A 328 -11.79 30.64 -0.78
N ASN A 329 -11.86 31.97 -0.78
CA ASN A 329 -10.90 32.78 -0.06
C ASN A 329 -11.07 32.59 1.46
N LEU A 330 -9.94 32.62 2.20
CA LEU A 330 -9.93 32.53 3.66
C LEU A 330 -9.77 33.91 4.32
N ARG A 331 -8.91 34.73 3.76
CA ARG A 331 -8.58 36.07 4.29
C ARG A 331 -8.71 37.12 3.21
N ASP A 332 -7.79 37.11 2.24
CA ASP A 332 -7.70 38.12 1.20
C ASP A 332 -8.64 37.80 0.02
N PRO A 333 -9.21 38.84 -0.64
CA PRO A 333 -10.07 38.63 -1.77
C PRO A 333 -9.30 38.11 -3.01
N PHE A 334 -10.02 37.58 -3.97
CA PHE A 334 -9.50 37.38 -5.32
C PHE A 334 -9.34 38.74 -6.01
N ASN A 335 -8.10 39.07 -6.36
CA ASN A 335 -7.78 40.38 -6.98
C ASN A 335 -7.71 40.25 -8.50
N PHE A 336 -8.64 40.85 -9.18
CA PHE A 336 -8.67 40.86 -10.64
C PHE A 336 -8.01 42.12 -11.20
N TYR A 337 -7.21 41.97 -12.25
CA TYR A 337 -6.59 43.08 -12.99
C TYR A 337 -5.93 44.12 -12.08
N ASN A 338 -4.95 43.66 -11.29
CA ASN A 338 -4.25 44.53 -10.31
C ASN A 338 -5.20 45.21 -9.31
N SER A 339 -6.14 44.46 -8.76
CA SER A 339 -7.14 44.94 -7.79
C SER A 339 -8.14 45.97 -8.32
N THR A 340 -8.36 46.02 -9.64
CA THR A 340 -9.44 46.80 -10.25
C THR A 340 -10.82 46.29 -9.83
N ALA A 341 -10.93 44.97 -9.65
CA ALA A 341 -12.07 44.31 -9.01
C ALA A 341 -11.60 43.31 -7.98
N ARG A 342 -12.35 43.12 -6.88
CA ARG A 342 -12.05 42.25 -5.79
C ARG A 342 -13.28 41.40 -5.44
N LEU A 343 -13.12 40.09 -5.40
CA LEU A 343 -14.19 39.16 -5.02
C LEU A 343 -13.88 38.54 -3.66
N HIS A 344 -14.77 38.74 -2.67
CA HIS A 344 -14.81 38.02 -1.43
C HIS A 344 -15.86 36.90 -1.53
N GLY A 345 -15.44 35.64 -1.44
CA GLY A 345 -16.34 34.49 -1.54
C GLY A 345 -15.73 33.31 -2.26
N GLN A 346 -16.46 32.78 -3.21
CA GLN A 346 -16.05 31.61 -3.99
C GLN A 346 -15.80 31.98 -5.44
N LEU A 347 -14.73 31.46 -5.99
CA LEU A 347 -14.38 31.49 -7.39
C LEU A 347 -14.43 30.08 -7.97
N THR A 348 -15.13 29.85 -9.07
CA THR A 348 -15.21 28.58 -9.75
C THR A 348 -14.63 28.70 -11.16
N VAL A 349 -13.63 27.90 -11.46
CA VAL A 349 -13.03 27.78 -12.79
C VAL A 349 -13.53 26.50 -13.45
N SER A 350 -13.98 26.60 -14.69
CA SER A 350 -14.50 25.49 -15.50
C SER A 350 -14.16 25.66 -16.96
N LYS A 351 -14.39 24.67 -17.81
CA LYS A 351 -14.27 24.77 -19.28
C LYS A 351 -15.23 25.80 -19.89
N LYS A 352 -16.25 26.22 -19.12
CA LYS A 352 -17.21 27.27 -19.50
C LYS A 352 -16.78 28.67 -19.08
N GLY A 353 -15.64 28.81 -18.41
CA GLY A 353 -15.10 30.07 -17.92
C GLY A 353 -15.02 30.16 -16.41
N VAL A 354 -15.05 31.40 -15.93
CA VAL A 354 -14.93 31.73 -14.51
C VAL A 354 -16.25 32.28 -14.00
N SER A 355 -16.71 31.79 -12.85
CA SER A 355 -17.87 32.35 -12.15
C SER A 355 -17.51 32.67 -10.72
N GLY A 356 -18.07 33.73 -10.16
CA GLY A 356 -17.88 34.17 -8.79
C GLY A 356 -19.19 34.15 -8.01
N GLN A 357 -19.11 33.82 -6.72
CA GLN A 357 -20.22 33.95 -5.78
C GLN A 357 -19.73 34.64 -4.53
N GLY A 358 -20.36 35.73 -4.15
CA GLY A 358 -19.99 36.52 -2.96
C GLY A 358 -20.07 38.01 -3.22
N LYS A 359 -19.27 38.78 -2.49
CA LYS A 359 -19.23 40.22 -2.57
C LYS A 359 -18.18 40.66 -3.57
N LEU A 360 -18.60 41.30 -4.64
CA LEU A 360 -17.73 41.90 -5.66
C LEU A 360 -17.62 43.40 -5.42
N VAL A 361 -16.40 43.89 -5.29
CA VAL A 361 -16.09 45.33 -5.12
C VAL A 361 -15.30 45.80 -6.33
N THR A 362 -15.75 46.85 -6.95
CA THR A 362 -15.07 47.52 -8.10
C THR A 362 -14.75 48.98 -7.75
N ARG A 363 -13.98 49.66 -8.61
CA ARG A 363 -13.65 51.08 -8.42
C ARG A 363 -14.91 51.96 -8.53
N GLY A 364 -15.77 52.03 -7.54
CA GLY A 364 -16.93 52.90 -7.45
C GLY A 364 -18.28 52.21 -7.30
N SER A 365 -18.29 50.86 -7.19
CA SER A 365 -19.52 50.11 -6.96
C SER A 365 -19.25 48.88 -6.13
N GLU A 366 -20.16 48.53 -5.27
CA GLU A 366 -20.21 47.29 -4.49
C GLU A 366 -21.45 46.51 -4.93
N LEU A 367 -21.29 45.29 -5.40
CA LEU A 367 -22.34 44.42 -5.93
C LEU A 367 -22.40 43.12 -5.11
#